data_9acfd63192f4c10498576444114f83cc
#
_entry.id   9acfd63192f4c10498576444114f83cc
#
_cell.length_a   1.000
_cell.length_b   1.000
_cell.length_c   1.000
_cell.angle_alpha   90.00
_cell.angle_beta   90.00
_cell.angle_gamma   90.00
#
_symmetry.space_group_name_H-M   'P 1'
#
loop_
_entity.id
_entity.type
_entity.pdbx_description
1 polymer ?
#
loop_
_entity_poly.entity_id
_entity_poly.type
_entity_poly.pdbx_seq_one_letter_code
_entity_poly.pdbx_strand_id
1 'polypeptide(L)'
;MFIPDSFMCLSFHIKKTLPIGKGGMILTNNEKAVEWFKRARYEGRSEKFYKDDNIDMLGWNMYMTPQQASHGLALMQNYPEHREDLGERGGYKDLTEFPVFKKYKCLN
;
A
#
# COMPACT_ATOMS: atom_id res chain seq x y z
N MET A 1 9.29 -6.63 -11.36
CA MET A 1 10.69 -6.15 -11.15
C MET A 1 10.62 -4.81 -10.43
N PHE A 2 11.43 -4.62 -9.35
CA PHE A 2 11.53 -3.34 -8.66
C PHE A 2 12.36 -2.35 -9.49
N ILE A 3 11.89 -1.10 -9.60
CA ILE A 3 12.59 -0.03 -10.32
C ILE A 3 13.23 0.89 -9.28
N PRO A 4 14.58 1.06 -9.25
CA PRO A 4 15.24 2.00 -8.36
C PRO A 4 14.70 3.41 -8.51
N ASP A 5 14.75 4.19 -7.44
CA ASP A 5 14.27 5.58 -7.36
C ASP A 5 12.78 5.77 -7.68
N SER A 6 12.00 4.69 -7.51
CA SER A 6 10.57 4.68 -7.69
C SER A 6 9.82 4.30 -6.42
N PHE A 7 8.50 4.41 -6.46
CA PHE A 7 7.57 3.90 -5.47
C PHE A 7 6.71 2.82 -6.10
N MET A 8 6.98 1.56 -5.77
CA MET A 8 6.14 0.46 -6.24
C MET A 8 5.06 0.17 -5.20
N CYS A 9 3.81 0.38 -5.58
CA CYS A 9 2.65 0.12 -4.73
C CYS A 9 2.10 -1.27 -4.98
N LEU A 10 2.07 -2.10 -3.95
CA LEU A 10 1.50 -3.44 -3.97
C LEU A 10 0.15 -3.45 -3.25
N SER A 11 -0.79 -4.20 -3.77
CA SER A 11 -2.10 -4.42 -3.16
C SER A 11 -2.21 -5.83 -2.60
N PHE A 12 -2.71 -5.96 -1.38
CA PHE A 12 -2.99 -7.24 -0.71
C PHE A 12 -4.50 -7.55 -0.65
N HIS A 13 -5.27 -6.94 -1.54
CA HIS A 13 -6.69 -7.26 -1.69
C HIS A 13 -6.89 -8.74 -1.97
N ILE A 14 -8.03 -9.32 -1.55
CA ILE A 14 -8.34 -10.76 -1.65
C ILE A 14 -8.18 -11.34 -3.07
N LYS A 15 -8.31 -10.51 -4.12
CA LYS A 15 -8.13 -10.91 -5.52
C LYS A 15 -6.69 -10.77 -6.04
N LYS A 16 -5.75 -10.39 -5.20
CA LYS A 16 -4.36 -10.18 -5.59
C LYS A 16 -3.52 -11.44 -5.35
N THR A 17 -2.30 -11.39 -5.80
CA THR A 17 -1.34 -12.51 -5.77
C THR A 17 -1.00 -12.94 -4.35
N LEU A 18 -0.91 -11.98 -3.42
CA LEU A 18 -0.79 -12.23 -1.98
C LEU A 18 -2.09 -11.75 -1.30
N PRO A 19 -3.09 -12.64 -1.13
CA PRO A 19 -4.44 -12.25 -0.77
C PRO A 19 -4.62 -12.19 0.76
N ILE A 20 -4.07 -11.18 1.40
CA ILE A 20 -4.26 -10.93 2.84
C ILE A 20 -5.70 -10.48 3.16
N GLY A 21 -6.44 -10.06 2.12
CA GLY A 21 -7.81 -9.57 2.22
C GLY A 21 -7.90 -8.05 2.07
N LYS A 22 -7.08 -7.31 2.79
CA LYS A 22 -6.98 -5.85 2.75
C LYS A 22 -5.54 -5.42 3.01
N GLY A 23 -5.19 -4.20 2.60
CA GLY A 23 -3.89 -3.61 2.82
C GLY A 23 -3.04 -3.52 1.56
N GLY A 24 -1.82 -3.10 1.73
CA GLY A 24 -0.85 -2.92 0.67
C GLY A 24 0.54 -2.68 1.24
N MET A 25 1.48 -2.48 0.34
CA MET A 25 2.88 -2.18 0.66
C MET A 25 3.44 -1.20 -0.36
N ILE A 26 4.29 -0.31 0.08
CA ILE A 26 5.09 0.56 -0.78
C ILE A 26 6.54 0.08 -0.69
N LEU A 27 7.12 -0.29 -1.83
CA LEU A 27 8.54 -0.61 -1.94
C LEU A 27 9.27 0.60 -2.52
N THR A 28 10.37 0.98 -1.89
CA THR A 28 11.25 2.07 -2.34
C THR A 28 12.64 1.92 -1.72
N ASN A 29 13.66 2.43 -2.38
CA ASN A 29 15.01 2.58 -1.86
C ASN A 29 15.29 3.99 -1.30
N ASN A 30 14.30 4.87 -1.28
CA ASN A 30 14.42 6.20 -0.71
C ASN A 30 14.20 6.16 0.82
N GLU A 31 15.29 6.15 1.58
CA GLU A 31 15.25 6.04 3.05
C GLU A 31 14.47 7.19 3.70
N LYS A 32 14.58 8.42 3.20
CA LYS A 32 13.82 9.56 3.73
C LYS A 32 12.32 9.37 3.53
N ALA A 33 11.92 8.84 2.39
CA ALA A 33 10.52 8.52 2.12
C ALA A 33 10.03 7.36 3.02
N VAL A 34 10.86 6.35 3.28
CA VAL A 34 10.53 5.26 4.21
C VAL A 34 10.22 5.80 5.59
N GLU A 35 11.08 6.68 6.13
CA GLU A 35 10.85 7.27 7.46
C GLU A 35 9.59 8.13 7.49
N TRP A 36 9.34 8.90 6.44
CA TRP A 36 8.12 9.68 6.31
C TRP A 36 6.87 8.76 6.25
N PHE A 37 6.89 7.70 5.44
CA PHE A 37 5.77 6.77 5.31
C PHE A 37 5.49 6.00 6.60
N LYS A 38 6.52 5.60 7.34
CA LYS A 38 6.36 4.95 8.66
C LYS A 38 5.53 5.83 9.60
N ARG A 39 5.84 7.11 9.67
CA ARG A 39 5.10 8.07 10.48
C ARG A 39 3.72 8.39 9.91
N ALA A 40 3.64 8.63 8.61
CA ALA A 40 2.38 8.96 7.93
C ALA A 40 1.31 7.88 8.11
N ARG A 41 1.68 6.58 8.02
CA ARG A 41 0.75 5.46 8.26
C ARG A 41 0.35 5.26 9.72
N TYR A 42 1.10 5.84 10.65
CA TYR A 42 0.92 5.71 12.10
C TYR A 42 0.54 7.05 12.75
N GLU A 43 -0.42 7.74 12.15
CA GLU A 43 -1.01 8.97 12.70
C GLU A 43 -0.01 10.13 12.91
N GLY A 44 1.09 10.15 12.16
CA GLY A 44 2.18 11.11 12.33
C GLY A 44 3.16 10.77 13.46
N ARG A 45 2.94 9.65 14.14
CA ARG A 45 3.72 9.20 15.29
C ARG A 45 4.97 8.43 14.87
N SER A 46 5.96 8.42 15.77
CA SER A 46 7.09 7.50 15.69
C SER A 46 6.86 6.25 16.57
N GLU A 47 7.85 5.34 16.61
CA GLU A 47 7.80 4.16 17.48
C GLU A 47 8.24 4.45 18.92
N LYS A 48 8.38 5.73 19.31
CA LYS A 48 8.73 6.18 20.65
C LYS A 48 7.51 6.11 21.59
N PHE A 49 7.77 6.10 22.89
CA PHE A 49 6.68 6.31 23.84
C PHE A 49 6.01 7.67 23.62
N TYR A 50 4.70 7.73 23.75
CA TYR A 50 3.91 8.92 23.48
C TYR A 50 4.45 10.20 24.18
N LYS A 51 4.92 10.08 25.42
CA LYS A 51 5.51 11.20 26.19
C LYS A 51 6.82 11.74 25.60
N ASP A 52 7.53 10.91 24.83
CA ASP A 52 8.85 11.23 24.25
C ASP A 52 8.76 11.43 22.72
N ASP A 53 7.55 11.33 22.15
CA ASP A 53 7.30 11.45 20.72
C ASP A 53 6.96 12.90 20.37
N ASN A 54 7.72 13.46 19.44
CA ASN A 54 7.43 14.78 18.87
C ASN A 54 6.59 14.62 17.61
N ILE A 55 5.26 14.77 17.77
CA ILE A 55 4.33 14.67 16.64
C ILE A 55 4.29 16.00 15.92
N ASP A 56 5.04 16.12 14.84
CA ASP A 56 5.23 17.33 14.03
C ASP A 56 4.68 17.21 12.60
N MET A 57 3.98 16.11 12.29
CA MET A 57 3.36 15.90 10.99
C MET A 57 1.98 15.26 11.12
N LEU A 58 1.13 15.53 10.14
CA LEU A 58 -0.14 14.80 10.00
C LEU A 58 0.11 13.38 9.48
N GLY A 59 -0.72 12.46 9.94
CA GLY A 59 -0.72 11.09 9.48
C GLY A 59 -2.10 10.46 9.56
N TRP A 60 -2.18 9.20 9.18
CA TRP A 60 -3.41 8.43 9.09
C TRP A 60 -3.26 7.10 9.79
N ASN A 61 -4.36 6.56 10.28
CA ASN A 61 -4.41 5.19 10.78
C ASN A 61 -4.46 4.22 9.58
N MET A 62 -3.29 3.90 9.03
CA MET A 62 -3.13 3.10 7.80
C MET A 62 -2.13 1.95 7.98
N TYR A 63 -1.74 1.63 9.20
CA TYR A 63 -0.87 0.49 9.46
C TYR A 63 -1.65 -0.82 9.45
N MET A 64 -0.95 -1.89 9.11
CA MET A 64 -1.48 -3.25 9.12
C MET A 64 -1.64 -3.74 10.55
N THR A 65 -2.74 -4.41 10.87
CA THR A 65 -2.90 -5.04 12.18
C THR A 65 -1.95 -6.23 12.34
N PRO A 66 -1.58 -6.62 13.56
CA PRO A 66 -0.74 -7.80 13.80
C PRO A 66 -1.31 -9.08 13.17
N GLN A 67 -2.63 -9.25 13.19
CA GLN A 67 -3.30 -10.40 12.59
C GLN A 67 -3.13 -10.42 11.07
N GLN A 68 -3.28 -9.28 10.41
CA GLN A 68 -3.06 -9.14 8.96
C GLN A 68 -1.60 -9.40 8.61
N ALA A 69 -0.66 -8.86 9.38
CA ALA A 69 0.76 -9.05 9.19
C ALA A 69 1.16 -10.53 9.35
N SER A 70 0.68 -11.20 10.41
CA SER A 70 0.93 -12.62 10.65
C SER A 70 0.37 -13.49 9.53
N HIS A 71 -0.84 -13.21 9.06
CA HIS A 71 -1.43 -13.91 7.93
C HIS A 71 -0.61 -13.72 6.65
N GLY A 72 -0.17 -12.48 6.39
CA GLY A 72 0.68 -12.16 5.25
C GLY A 72 2.02 -12.90 5.29
N LEU A 73 2.68 -12.95 6.44
CA LEU A 73 3.93 -13.69 6.63
C LEU A 73 3.73 -15.20 6.40
N ALA A 74 2.64 -15.78 6.90
CA ALA A 74 2.33 -17.19 6.68
C ALA A 74 2.12 -17.50 5.19
N LEU A 75 1.44 -16.62 4.45
CA LEU A 75 1.28 -16.76 3.01
C LEU A 75 2.62 -16.64 2.26
N MET A 76 3.49 -15.73 2.71
CA MET A 76 4.81 -15.53 2.12
C MET A 76 5.74 -16.73 2.26
N GLN A 77 5.65 -17.49 3.34
CA GLN A 77 6.47 -18.70 3.56
C GLN A 77 6.29 -19.75 2.46
N ASN A 78 5.10 -19.81 1.88
CA ASN A 78 4.75 -20.77 0.82
C ASN A 78 4.69 -20.09 -0.57
N TYR A 79 5.17 -18.85 -0.66
CA TYR A 79 5.12 -18.11 -1.91
C TYR A 79 6.22 -18.59 -2.86
N PRO A 80 5.90 -18.93 -4.11
CA PRO A 80 6.91 -19.40 -5.06
C PRO A 80 7.93 -18.30 -5.38
N GLU A 81 9.20 -18.66 -5.45
CA GLU A 81 10.30 -17.74 -5.79
C GLU A 81 10.10 -17.13 -7.18
N HIS A 82 9.62 -17.95 -8.11
CA HIS A 82 9.30 -17.53 -9.48
C HIS A 82 7.81 -17.77 -9.76
N ARG A 83 7.17 -16.77 -10.30
CA ARG A 83 5.79 -16.83 -10.72
C ARG A 83 5.63 -16.11 -12.06
N GLU A 84 4.90 -16.75 -12.96
CA GLU A 84 4.49 -16.10 -14.20
C GLU A 84 3.54 -14.94 -13.90
N ASP A 85 3.69 -13.86 -14.66
CA ASP A 85 2.77 -12.73 -14.58
C ASP A 85 1.36 -13.21 -14.94
N LEU A 86 0.43 -12.88 -14.08
CA LEU A 86 -0.98 -13.05 -14.40
C LEU A 86 -1.28 -12.02 -15.50
N GLY A 87 -1.52 -12.48 -16.73
CA GLY A 87 -1.86 -11.62 -17.86
C GLY A 87 -2.96 -10.60 -17.53
N GLU A 88 -3.19 -9.66 -18.41
CA GLU A 88 -4.19 -8.62 -18.22
C GLU A 88 -5.54 -9.22 -17.81
N ARG A 89 -5.98 -8.91 -16.62
CA ARG A 89 -7.34 -9.17 -16.17
C ARG A 89 -8.22 -8.06 -16.72
N GLY A 90 -8.68 -8.25 -17.95
CA GLY A 90 -9.63 -7.35 -18.59
C GLY A 90 -10.93 -7.20 -17.78
N GLY A 91 -11.77 -6.25 -18.20
CA GLY A 91 -13.12 -6.08 -17.66
C GLY A 91 -13.29 -4.93 -16.67
N TYR A 92 -12.29 -4.09 -16.46
CA TYR A 92 -12.49 -2.81 -15.79
C TYR A 92 -13.15 -1.83 -16.78
N LYS A 93 -14.27 -1.25 -16.37
CA LYS A 93 -14.88 -0.14 -17.09
C LYS A 93 -14.02 1.11 -16.96
N ASP A 94 -13.99 1.92 -18.01
CA ASP A 94 -13.41 3.26 -17.92
C ASP A 94 -14.14 4.06 -16.83
N LEU A 95 -13.39 4.68 -15.94
CA LEU A 95 -13.97 5.46 -14.85
C LEU A 95 -14.84 6.62 -15.36
N THR A 96 -14.52 7.16 -16.53
CA THR A 96 -15.29 8.24 -17.17
C THR A 96 -16.70 7.81 -17.59
N GLU A 97 -16.96 6.49 -17.72
CA GLU A 97 -18.30 5.96 -18.02
C GLU A 97 -19.27 6.06 -16.83
N PHE A 98 -18.75 6.17 -15.61
CA PHE A 98 -19.60 6.25 -14.42
C PHE A 98 -20.18 7.67 -14.23
N PRO A 99 -21.49 7.79 -13.91
CA PRO A 99 -22.15 9.08 -13.75
C PRO A 99 -21.47 10.02 -12.76
N VAL A 100 -20.89 9.48 -11.69
CA VAL A 100 -20.22 10.28 -10.66
C VAL A 100 -19.02 11.03 -11.22
N PHE A 101 -18.26 10.43 -12.15
CA PHE A 101 -17.08 11.07 -12.76
C PHE A 101 -17.45 11.97 -13.95
N LYS A 102 -18.61 11.77 -14.58
CA LYS A 102 -19.09 12.65 -15.68
C LYS A 102 -19.35 14.08 -15.21
N LYS A 103 -19.57 14.29 -13.91
CA LYS A 103 -19.79 15.63 -13.33
C LYS A 103 -18.51 16.43 -13.15
N TYR A 104 -17.38 15.75 -13.09
CA TYR A 104 -16.06 16.36 -12.91
C TYR A 104 -15.36 16.42 -14.26
N LYS A 105 -15.68 17.43 -15.09
CA LYS A 105 -14.83 17.76 -16.22
C LYS A 105 -13.47 18.14 -15.65
N CYS A 106 -12.42 17.44 -16.07
CA CYS A 106 -11.07 17.92 -15.83
C CYS A 106 -11.01 19.37 -16.32
N LEU A 107 -10.70 20.27 -15.39
CA LEU A 107 -10.33 21.64 -15.75
C LEU A 107 -8.97 21.47 -16.49
N ASN A 108 -9.00 21.60 -17.80
CA ASN A 108 -7.80 21.72 -18.62
C ASN A 108 -7.09 23.03 -18.33
#